data_20e806c1825b313ec1f5d99669916e8c
#
_entry.id   20e806c1825b313ec1f5d99669916e8c
#
_cell.length_a   1.000
_cell.length_b   1.000
_cell.length_c   1.000
_cell.angle_alpha   90.00
_cell.angle_beta   90.00
_cell.angle_gamma   90.00
#
_symmetry.space_group_name_H-M   'P 1'
#
loop_
_entity.id
_entity.type
_entity.pdbx_description
1 polymer ?
#
loop_
_entity_poly.entity_id
_entity_poly.type
_entity_poly.pdbx_seq_one_letter_code
_entity_poly.pdbx_strand_id
1 'polypeptide(L)'
;MSRRQRKRRRHTGSRILLFVLMAVILLILAGIYVGVSMYYRTHFFPGTYINGMDCSGMTVEEAENRIANKAEDFILYIHEREGKLEQIDGAHMGYQYLSDGSVQAVKDAENPMEWMYAYFHPESYSSNVITSYDKEKLRSAMEKLNCFDEKQVTSPQDAYIDDSGTSYALVAEVEGNQLDEEKTYQLLKDAMDAGKNEVDLEAAGCYLEPAVRTSDENLQKQYETLKKYENMTITYLIGDQKEVLDSLTIRKWMNVADDGSVTFNWNMAADWLAQLGDKYDTIGTQQKFTTSLGETLMVEAVTYGWKIDEEHEIDELLAALQEGKSIEKEPLYLETAKSHGTDSIGNTYVEIDYTNQRMWFYKDGQCLVDTPVVTGNTSKDMGSPIGIYCIYNKEENATLKGEDYETPVDFWMPFYGGVGIHDSKWRSEYGGTIYQTGGSHGCFNTPWEKAKIIFENISIGDPVICYNGSVNASNGSTTVESQTSTNEAAQDHTVEDGSNTSDSADGSGQTDGTSSDVVIIQDDTYTQDASGNDGSREDAAGYDTTQDSDSDSEDVGADWPTQEWNGYVDENGVIVVN
;
A
#
# COMPACT_ATOMS: atom_id res chain seq x y z
N MET A 1 -46.16 39.63 -134.02
CA MET A 1 -45.98 38.41 -133.15
C MET A 1 -44.51 38.28 -132.76
N SER A 2 -44.15 38.21 -131.58
CA SER A 2 -42.92 37.67 -131.07
C SER A 2 -42.01 38.50 -130.12
N ARG A 3 -42.46 39.31 -129.17
CA ARG A 3 -41.58 39.85 -128.18
C ARG A 3 -41.86 39.27 -126.73
N ARG A 4 -42.90 38.42 -126.61
CA ARG A 4 -43.29 37.85 -125.23
C ARG A 4 -42.64 36.48 -124.93
N GLN A 5 -42.09 35.75 -125.90
CA GLN A 5 -41.49 34.42 -125.66
C GLN A 5 -40.04 34.45 -125.25
N ARG A 6 -39.22 35.52 -125.41
CA ARG A 6 -37.82 35.57 -124.99
C ARG A 6 -37.58 35.90 -123.52
N LYS A 7 -38.52 36.58 -122.86
CA LYS A 7 -38.38 36.90 -121.40
C LYS A 7 -38.67 35.71 -120.50
N ARG A 8 -39.54 34.79 -120.89
CA ARG A 8 -39.84 33.61 -120.06
C ARG A 8 -38.71 32.57 -120.02
N ARG A 9 -37.93 32.39 -121.08
CA ARG A 9 -36.79 31.42 -121.09
C ARG A 9 -35.58 31.86 -120.27
N ARG A 10 -35.30 33.16 -120.09
CA ARG A 10 -34.19 33.67 -119.27
C ARG A 10 -34.45 33.48 -117.79
N HIS A 11 -35.66 33.60 -117.30
CA HIS A 11 -35.97 33.39 -115.89
C HIS A 11 -35.97 31.89 -115.50
N THR A 12 -36.30 31.00 -116.41
CA THR A 12 -36.29 29.53 -116.14
C THR A 12 -34.85 28.99 -115.99
N GLY A 13 -33.93 29.45 -116.89
CA GLY A 13 -32.52 29.06 -116.77
C GLY A 13 -31.83 29.55 -115.53
N SER A 14 -32.13 30.78 -115.06
CA SER A 14 -31.59 31.34 -113.83
C SER A 14 -32.11 30.61 -112.58
N ARG A 15 -33.37 30.14 -112.57
CA ARG A 15 -33.95 29.33 -111.47
C ARG A 15 -33.37 27.93 -111.44
N ILE A 16 -33.16 27.29 -112.62
CA ILE A 16 -32.49 25.95 -112.71
C ILE A 16 -31.06 26.07 -112.27
N LEU A 17 -30.30 27.12 -112.64
CA LEU A 17 -28.93 27.35 -112.17
C LEU A 17 -28.88 27.56 -110.63
N LEU A 18 -29.83 28.30 -110.08
CA LEU A 18 -29.95 28.52 -108.61
C LEU A 18 -30.29 27.21 -107.87
N PHE A 19 -31.20 26.37 -108.44
CA PHE A 19 -31.48 25.05 -107.91
C PHE A 19 -30.28 24.09 -107.96
N VAL A 20 -29.53 24.08 -109.05
CA VAL A 20 -28.30 23.29 -109.19
C VAL A 20 -27.24 23.77 -108.18
N LEU A 21 -27.05 25.11 -108.08
CA LEU A 21 -26.12 25.66 -107.06
C LEU A 21 -26.52 25.30 -105.64
N MET A 22 -27.83 25.41 -105.29
CA MET A 22 -28.35 24.99 -104.03
C MET A 22 -28.17 23.47 -103.75
N ALA A 23 -28.41 22.65 -104.83
CA ALA A 23 -28.18 21.20 -104.72
C ALA A 23 -26.71 20.84 -104.47
N VAL A 24 -25.79 21.56 -105.16
CA VAL A 24 -24.32 21.39 -104.99
C VAL A 24 -23.93 21.82 -103.55
N ILE A 25 -24.46 22.96 -103.05
CA ILE A 25 -24.21 23.41 -101.67
C ILE A 25 -24.75 22.38 -100.70
N LEU A 26 -25.97 21.87 -100.89
CA LEU A 26 -26.53 20.82 -100.05
C LEU A 26 -25.72 19.52 -100.03
N LEU A 27 -25.18 19.12 -101.25
CA LEU A 27 -24.30 17.95 -101.33
C LEU A 27 -22.96 18.18 -100.61
N ILE A 28 -22.41 19.42 -100.76
CA ILE A 28 -21.19 19.78 -100.02
C ILE A 28 -21.47 19.77 -98.49
N LEU A 29 -22.58 20.38 -98.07
CA LEU A 29 -22.99 20.36 -96.62
C LEU A 29 -23.24 18.94 -96.10
N ALA A 30 -23.91 18.09 -96.91
CA ALA A 30 -24.10 16.68 -96.58
C ALA A 30 -22.76 15.93 -96.50
N GLY A 31 -21.82 16.24 -97.50
CA GLY A 31 -20.49 15.65 -97.45
C GLY A 31 -19.70 16.08 -96.22
N ILE A 32 -19.78 17.37 -95.82
CA ILE A 32 -19.17 17.88 -94.59
C ILE A 32 -19.81 17.19 -93.35
N TYR A 33 -21.16 17.11 -93.31
CA TYR A 33 -21.90 16.48 -92.25
C TYR A 33 -21.47 15.02 -92.00
N VAL A 34 -21.41 14.23 -93.10
CA VAL A 34 -20.95 12.84 -93.09
C VAL A 34 -19.47 12.76 -92.70
N GLY A 35 -18.63 13.66 -93.22
CA GLY A 35 -17.21 13.69 -92.87
C GLY A 35 -16.99 13.95 -91.36
N VAL A 36 -17.71 14.91 -90.79
CA VAL A 36 -17.68 15.19 -89.36
C VAL A 36 -18.30 14.03 -88.55
N SER A 37 -19.37 13.40 -89.02
CA SER A 37 -19.93 12.21 -88.42
C SER A 37 -18.93 11.05 -88.41
N MET A 38 -18.10 10.90 -89.46
CA MET A 38 -17.03 9.89 -89.48
C MET A 38 -15.93 10.17 -88.45
N TYR A 39 -15.58 11.44 -88.23
CA TYR A 39 -14.66 11.85 -87.17
C TYR A 39 -15.18 11.46 -85.77
N TYR A 40 -16.47 11.75 -85.51
CA TYR A 40 -17.09 11.42 -84.24
C TYR A 40 -17.42 9.91 -84.00
N ARG A 41 -17.06 9.05 -84.97
CA ARG A 41 -17.08 7.59 -84.70
C ARG A 41 -16.02 7.18 -83.72
N THR A 42 -14.89 7.87 -83.68
CA THR A 42 -13.74 7.53 -82.81
C THR A 42 -13.46 8.59 -81.73
N HIS A 43 -14.07 9.80 -81.87
CA HIS A 43 -13.86 10.92 -80.98
C HIS A 43 -15.17 11.26 -80.25
N PHE A 44 -15.06 11.66 -78.96
CA PHE A 44 -16.20 12.15 -78.19
C PHE A 44 -16.79 13.44 -78.76
N PHE A 45 -18.06 13.66 -78.58
CA PHE A 45 -18.76 14.86 -78.98
C PHE A 45 -18.24 16.12 -78.29
N PRO A 46 -18.42 17.31 -78.84
CA PRO A 46 -18.18 18.56 -78.17
C PRO A 46 -19.13 18.66 -76.95
N GLY A 47 -18.58 18.99 -75.77
CA GLY A 47 -19.36 19.08 -74.53
C GLY A 47 -19.60 17.73 -73.86
N THR A 48 -18.89 16.67 -74.26
CA THR A 48 -18.90 15.41 -73.48
C THR A 48 -17.95 15.53 -72.32
N TYR A 49 -18.53 15.39 -71.11
CA TYR A 49 -17.79 15.34 -69.88
C TYR A 49 -17.91 13.95 -69.27
N ILE A 50 -16.78 13.37 -68.85
CA ILE A 50 -16.73 12.10 -68.13
C ILE A 50 -16.13 12.38 -66.77
N ASN A 51 -16.91 12.11 -65.66
CA ASN A 51 -16.51 12.40 -64.28
C ASN A 51 -16.04 13.86 -64.08
N GLY A 52 -16.72 14.80 -64.75
CA GLY A 52 -16.41 16.24 -64.71
C GLY A 52 -15.18 16.66 -65.52
N MET A 53 -14.53 15.76 -66.26
CA MET A 53 -13.43 16.06 -67.17
C MET A 53 -13.96 16.26 -68.53
N ASP A 54 -13.54 17.34 -69.19
CA ASP A 54 -13.85 17.64 -70.64
C ASP A 54 -13.09 16.66 -71.53
N CYS A 55 -13.85 15.76 -72.16
CA CYS A 55 -13.35 14.77 -73.14
C CYS A 55 -13.69 15.16 -74.57
N SER A 56 -14.17 16.38 -74.82
CA SER A 56 -14.57 16.87 -76.16
C SER A 56 -13.48 16.66 -77.20
N GLY A 57 -13.83 15.96 -78.26
CA GLY A 57 -12.90 15.73 -79.39
C GLY A 57 -11.73 14.79 -79.13
N MET A 58 -11.73 14.11 -77.99
CA MET A 58 -10.75 13.09 -77.64
C MET A 58 -11.18 11.72 -78.17
N THR A 59 -10.22 10.88 -78.42
CA THR A 59 -10.45 9.43 -78.54
C THR A 59 -10.66 8.79 -77.17
N VAL A 60 -11.15 7.57 -77.15
CA VAL A 60 -11.28 6.81 -75.94
C VAL A 60 -9.94 6.66 -75.18
N GLU A 61 -8.89 6.34 -75.94
CA GLU A 61 -7.52 6.23 -75.43
C GLU A 61 -7.02 7.55 -74.79
N GLU A 62 -7.25 8.70 -75.48
CA GLU A 62 -6.88 10.01 -74.91
C GLU A 62 -7.67 10.38 -73.68
N ALA A 63 -8.97 10.05 -73.64
CA ALA A 63 -9.81 10.23 -72.44
C ALA A 63 -9.36 9.33 -71.27
N GLU A 64 -9.10 8.05 -71.50
CA GLU A 64 -8.56 7.13 -70.51
C GLU A 64 -7.19 7.57 -70.00
N ASN A 65 -6.27 7.99 -70.90
CA ASN A 65 -4.98 8.54 -70.50
C ASN A 65 -5.13 9.79 -69.60
N ARG A 66 -6.10 10.66 -69.94
CA ARG A 66 -6.38 11.86 -69.14
C ARG A 66 -6.93 11.50 -67.73
N ILE A 67 -7.78 10.50 -67.69
CA ILE A 67 -8.30 9.94 -66.40
C ILE A 67 -7.14 9.32 -65.63
N ALA A 68 -6.28 8.52 -66.29
CA ALA A 68 -5.12 7.88 -65.69
C ALA A 68 -4.13 8.90 -65.10
N ASN A 69 -3.79 9.95 -65.87
CA ASN A 69 -2.90 11.01 -65.37
C ASN A 69 -3.49 11.71 -64.12
N LYS A 70 -4.81 11.94 -64.10
CA LYS A 70 -5.45 12.52 -62.91
C LYS A 70 -5.47 11.56 -61.74
N ALA A 71 -5.48 10.25 -61.94
CA ALA A 71 -5.34 9.26 -60.88
C ALA A 71 -3.92 9.27 -60.27
N GLU A 72 -2.88 9.52 -61.08
CA GLU A 72 -1.50 9.66 -60.58
C GLU A 72 -1.32 10.89 -59.66
N ASP A 73 -2.12 11.95 -59.86
CA ASP A 73 -2.14 13.15 -59.00
C ASP A 73 -2.93 12.94 -57.68
N PHE A 74 -3.40 11.72 -57.42
CA PHE A 74 -4.14 11.40 -56.19
C PHE A 74 -3.25 11.59 -54.98
N ILE A 75 -3.79 12.25 -53.93
CA ILE A 75 -3.13 12.43 -52.64
C ILE A 75 -4.11 11.96 -51.57
N LEU A 76 -3.64 11.07 -50.72
CA LEU A 76 -4.34 10.68 -49.49
C LEU A 76 -3.86 11.54 -48.35
N TYR A 77 -4.74 12.38 -47.80
CA TYR A 77 -4.48 13.25 -46.65
C TYR A 77 -4.80 12.49 -45.35
N ILE A 78 -3.89 12.60 -44.37
CA ILE A 78 -3.95 11.91 -43.11
C ILE A 78 -3.94 12.97 -42.02
N HIS A 79 -5.08 13.15 -41.38
CA HIS A 79 -5.24 14.04 -40.22
C HIS A 79 -4.85 13.31 -38.95
N GLU A 80 -3.86 13.87 -38.28
CA GLU A 80 -3.36 13.37 -36.99
C GLU A 80 -3.90 14.20 -35.83
N ARG A 81 -3.65 13.67 -34.61
CA ARG A 81 -3.86 14.37 -33.36
C ARG A 81 -3.19 15.74 -33.35
N GLU A 82 -3.74 16.71 -32.64
CA GLU A 82 -3.24 18.10 -32.57
C GLU A 82 -3.30 18.88 -33.89
N GLY A 83 -4.06 18.40 -34.88
CA GLY A 83 -4.24 19.10 -36.14
C GLY A 83 -3.04 19.00 -37.08
N LYS A 84 -2.15 18.05 -36.84
CA LYS A 84 -1.08 17.72 -37.78
C LYS A 84 -1.67 17.06 -39.02
N LEU A 85 -1.00 17.24 -40.17
CA LEU A 85 -1.42 16.70 -41.45
C LEU A 85 -0.23 16.09 -42.17
N GLU A 86 -0.37 14.83 -42.54
CA GLU A 86 0.56 14.14 -43.43
C GLU A 86 -0.16 13.73 -44.71
N GLN A 87 0.59 13.27 -45.69
CA GLN A 87 0.03 12.83 -46.96
C GLN A 87 0.82 11.67 -47.57
N ILE A 88 0.12 10.84 -48.31
CA ILE A 88 0.72 9.80 -49.16
C ILE A 88 0.33 10.11 -50.62
N ASP A 89 1.32 10.35 -51.49
CA ASP A 89 1.09 10.55 -52.88
C ASP A 89 0.71 9.24 -53.58
N GLY A 90 -0.21 9.30 -54.57
CA GLY A 90 -0.69 8.15 -55.31
C GLY A 90 0.43 7.32 -55.96
N ALA A 91 1.46 7.99 -56.46
CA ALA A 91 2.64 7.34 -57.02
C ALA A 91 3.35 6.41 -56.01
N HIS A 92 3.43 6.80 -54.74
CA HIS A 92 4.07 6.00 -53.68
C HIS A 92 3.29 4.73 -53.31
N MET A 93 1.97 4.72 -53.51
CA MET A 93 1.12 3.55 -53.28
C MET A 93 0.72 2.80 -54.55
N GLY A 94 1.28 3.22 -55.72
CA GLY A 94 0.97 2.59 -57.01
C GLY A 94 -0.49 2.76 -57.41
N TYR A 95 -1.08 3.92 -57.08
CA TYR A 95 -2.46 4.24 -57.43
C TYR A 95 -2.58 4.49 -58.90
N GLN A 96 -3.42 3.75 -59.60
CA GLN A 96 -3.58 3.81 -61.02
C GLN A 96 -5.03 3.59 -61.46
N TYR A 97 -5.39 4.17 -62.58
CA TYR A 97 -6.65 3.91 -63.27
C TYR A 97 -6.60 2.54 -63.97
N LEU A 98 -7.65 1.76 -63.82
CA LEU A 98 -7.86 0.52 -64.58
C LEU A 98 -8.99 0.74 -65.58
N SER A 99 -8.67 0.60 -66.89
CA SER A 99 -9.70 0.60 -67.89
C SER A 99 -10.60 -0.63 -67.78
N ASP A 100 -11.88 -0.40 -67.53
CA ASP A 100 -12.92 -1.45 -67.42
C ASP A 100 -13.87 -1.42 -68.65
N GLY A 101 -13.55 -0.62 -69.64
CA GLY A 101 -14.37 -0.41 -70.84
C GLY A 101 -15.55 0.55 -70.59
N SER A 102 -15.68 1.16 -69.41
CA SER A 102 -16.77 2.12 -69.14
C SER A 102 -16.66 3.37 -69.98
N VAL A 103 -15.44 3.90 -70.24
CA VAL A 103 -15.19 5.03 -71.15
C VAL A 103 -15.54 4.68 -72.58
N GLN A 104 -15.18 3.47 -73.05
CA GLN A 104 -15.60 2.96 -74.32
C GLN A 104 -17.12 2.85 -74.44
N ALA A 105 -17.81 2.34 -73.34
CA ALA A 105 -19.26 2.24 -73.33
C ALA A 105 -19.94 3.62 -73.50
N VAL A 106 -19.40 4.69 -72.90
CA VAL A 106 -19.87 6.06 -73.05
C VAL A 106 -19.72 6.46 -74.55
N LYS A 107 -18.58 6.15 -75.17
CA LYS A 107 -18.37 6.44 -76.63
C LYS A 107 -19.31 5.67 -77.50
N ASP A 108 -19.54 4.39 -77.21
CA ASP A 108 -20.44 3.54 -77.97
C ASP A 108 -21.92 3.99 -77.88
N ALA A 109 -22.29 4.68 -76.83
CA ALA A 109 -23.63 5.25 -76.64
C ALA A 109 -23.86 6.53 -77.49
N GLU A 110 -22.80 7.21 -77.93
CA GLU A 110 -22.90 8.37 -78.81
C GLU A 110 -23.19 7.95 -80.24
N ASN A 111 -24.36 8.33 -80.78
CA ASN A 111 -24.68 8.13 -82.23
C ASN A 111 -23.95 9.16 -83.06
N PRO A 112 -22.91 8.79 -83.89
CA PRO A 112 -22.11 9.75 -84.67
C PRO A 112 -22.89 10.68 -85.54
N MET A 113 -24.12 10.30 -85.89
CA MET A 113 -25.00 11.15 -86.74
C MET A 113 -25.67 12.29 -85.94
N GLU A 114 -25.57 12.31 -84.62
CA GLU A 114 -26.19 13.30 -83.72
C GLU A 114 -25.20 14.39 -83.28
N TRP A 115 -23.98 14.46 -83.84
CA TRP A 115 -22.93 15.36 -83.37
C TRP A 115 -23.37 16.84 -83.36
N MET A 116 -24.24 17.27 -84.32
CA MET A 116 -24.71 18.65 -84.40
C MET A 116 -25.69 18.98 -83.25
N TYR A 117 -26.46 18.00 -82.80
CA TYR A 117 -27.32 18.14 -81.62
C TYR A 117 -26.48 18.26 -80.34
N ALA A 118 -25.48 17.39 -80.20
CA ALA A 118 -24.58 17.39 -79.07
C ALA A 118 -23.79 18.69 -78.92
N TYR A 119 -23.46 19.37 -80.07
CA TYR A 119 -22.79 20.67 -79.99
C TYR A 119 -23.54 21.74 -79.21
N PHE A 120 -24.88 21.63 -79.12
CA PHE A 120 -25.74 22.57 -78.38
C PHE A 120 -26.27 22.01 -77.09
N HIS A 121 -26.00 20.72 -76.81
CA HIS A 121 -26.48 20.02 -75.61
C HIS A 121 -25.31 19.23 -75.04
N PRO A 122 -24.46 19.88 -74.20
CA PRO A 122 -23.39 19.21 -73.49
C PRO A 122 -23.93 18.10 -72.60
N GLU A 123 -23.28 16.96 -72.56
CA GLU A 123 -23.67 15.82 -71.79
C GLU A 123 -22.56 15.46 -70.80
N SER A 124 -22.99 15.13 -69.56
CA SER A 124 -22.09 14.69 -68.48
C SER A 124 -22.41 13.24 -68.10
N TYR A 125 -21.41 12.42 -68.21
CA TYR A 125 -21.48 11.02 -67.86
C TYR A 125 -20.73 10.76 -66.56
N SER A 126 -21.36 9.99 -65.66
CA SER A 126 -20.67 9.39 -64.50
C SER A 126 -20.26 7.98 -64.88
N SER A 127 -19.00 7.76 -65.08
CA SER A 127 -18.41 6.45 -65.25
C SER A 127 -17.81 5.98 -63.92
N ASN A 128 -17.99 4.73 -63.57
CA ASN A 128 -17.26 4.14 -62.45
C ASN A 128 -15.78 4.11 -62.82
N VAL A 129 -15.00 4.99 -62.19
CA VAL A 129 -13.54 4.95 -62.34
C VAL A 129 -13.03 3.84 -61.44
N ILE A 130 -12.69 2.69 -62.02
CA ILE A 130 -12.03 1.63 -61.29
C ILE A 130 -10.56 2.04 -61.16
N THR A 131 -10.15 2.21 -59.91
CA THR A 131 -8.75 2.46 -59.57
C THR A 131 -8.20 1.25 -58.82
N SER A 132 -6.93 1.04 -58.91
CA SER A 132 -6.20 0.04 -58.14
C SER A 132 -5.01 0.68 -57.47
N TYR A 133 -4.59 0.09 -56.38
CA TYR A 133 -3.37 0.45 -55.67
C TYR A 133 -2.68 -0.82 -55.18
N ASP A 134 -1.40 -0.69 -54.89
CA ASP A 134 -0.58 -1.75 -54.36
C ASP A 134 -0.63 -1.72 -52.80
N LYS A 135 -1.19 -2.77 -52.22
CA LYS A 135 -1.38 -2.86 -50.77
C LYS A 135 -0.07 -2.88 -49.99
N GLU A 136 0.98 -3.51 -50.53
CA GLU A 136 2.29 -3.55 -49.89
C GLU A 136 2.98 -2.19 -49.95
N LYS A 137 2.84 -1.48 -51.08
CA LYS A 137 3.34 -0.11 -51.20
C LYS A 137 2.59 0.87 -50.31
N LEU A 138 1.26 0.70 -50.14
CA LEU A 138 0.48 1.51 -49.20
C LEU A 138 1.01 1.31 -47.77
N ARG A 139 1.24 0.04 -47.33
CA ARG A 139 1.82 -0.25 -46.01
C ARG A 139 3.21 0.37 -45.87
N SER A 140 4.08 0.17 -46.87
CA SER A 140 5.43 0.74 -46.85
C SER A 140 5.46 2.27 -46.91
N ALA A 141 4.44 2.90 -47.46
CA ALA A 141 4.31 4.36 -47.50
C ALA A 141 3.80 4.86 -46.12
N MET A 142 2.85 4.15 -45.49
CA MET A 142 2.37 4.43 -44.14
C MET A 142 3.51 4.38 -43.09
N GLU A 143 4.31 3.30 -43.13
CA GLU A 143 5.46 3.11 -42.21
C GLU A 143 6.52 4.21 -42.31
N LYS A 144 6.53 4.99 -43.37
CA LYS A 144 7.45 6.12 -43.61
C LYS A 144 6.89 7.47 -43.16
N LEU A 145 5.67 7.53 -42.75
CA LEU A 145 5.08 8.74 -42.18
C LEU A 145 5.79 9.14 -40.90
N ASN A 146 5.84 10.43 -40.60
CA ASN A 146 6.49 10.91 -39.37
C ASN A 146 5.77 10.43 -38.10
N CYS A 147 4.47 10.17 -38.18
CA CYS A 147 3.69 9.61 -37.07
C CYS A 147 4.10 8.16 -36.72
N PHE A 148 4.93 7.49 -37.51
CA PHE A 148 5.55 6.20 -37.23
C PHE A 148 7.06 6.30 -36.92
N ASP A 149 7.67 7.51 -36.98
CA ASP A 149 9.09 7.68 -36.62
C ASP A 149 9.25 7.53 -35.09
N GLU A 150 9.96 6.48 -34.66
CA GLU A 150 10.23 6.16 -33.23
C GLU A 150 10.75 7.35 -32.41
N LYS A 151 11.41 8.34 -33.10
CA LYS A 151 11.93 9.54 -32.42
C LYS A 151 10.85 10.56 -32.10
N GLN A 152 9.71 10.48 -32.76
CA GLN A 152 8.59 11.39 -32.58
C GLN A 152 7.41 10.75 -31.86
N VAL A 153 7.44 9.42 -31.74
CA VAL A 153 6.41 8.64 -31.06
C VAL A 153 6.63 8.65 -29.54
N THR A 154 5.59 8.99 -28.81
CA THR A 154 5.48 8.85 -27.37
C THR A 154 4.44 7.78 -27.08
N SER A 155 4.83 6.71 -26.41
CA SER A 155 3.89 5.67 -26.00
C SER A 155 2.94 6.20 -24.90
N PRO A 156 1.69 5.76 -24.86
CA PRO A 156 0.80 6.07 -23.77
C PRO A 156 1.35 5.49 -22.45
N GLN A 157 1.09 6.18 -21.35
CA GLN A 157 1.45 5.71 -20.02
C GLN A 157 0.22 5.82 -19.13
N ASP A 158 0.01 4.80 -18.30
CA ASP A 158 -1.07 4.76 -17.34
C ASP A 158 -0.87 5.77 -16.21
N ALA A 159 -1.96 6.29 -15.69
CA ALA A 159 -1.95 6.99 -14.41
C ALA A 159 -1.56 6.02 -13.30
N TYR A 160 -0.80 6.51 -12.32
CA TYR A 160 -0.37 5.69 -11.18
C TYR A 160 -0.21 6.54 -9.91
N ILE A 161 -0.08 5.86 -8.77
CA ILE A 161 0.22 6.52 -7.51
C ILE A 161 1.72 6.40 -7.26
N ASP A 162 2.41 7.54 -7.18
CA ASP A 162 3.81 7.60 -6.78
C ASP A 162 3.91 7.57 -5.25
N ASP A 163 4.56 6.52 -4.73
CA ASP A 163 4.82 6.28 -3.32
C ASP A 163 6.31 6.35 -2.95
N SER A 164 7.15 6.81 -3.87
CA SER A 164 8.61 6.88 -3.69
C SER A 164 9.04 7.91 -2.64
N GLY A 165 8.17 8.86 -2.32
CA GLY A 165 8.42 9.94 -1.37
C GLY A 165 7.86 9.69 0.04
N THR A 166 7.85 10.73 0.84
CA THR A 166 7.18 10.73 2.15
C THR A 166 5.66 10.94 2.04
N SER A 167 5.19 11.39 0.88
CA SER A 167 3.77 11.60 0.55
C SER A 167 3.40 10.85 -0.71
N TYR A 168 2.11 10.55 -0.84
CA TYR A 168 1.55 9.94 -2.05
C TYR A 168 1.17 11.02 -3.06
N ALA A 169 1.52 10.81 -4.32
CA ALA A 169 1.14 11.69 -5.42
C ALA A 169 0.45 10.90 -6.54
N LEU A 170 -0.70 11.39 -6.99
CA LEU A 170 -1.37 10.83 -8.15
C LEU A 170 -0.72 11.43 -9.41
N VAL A 171 -0.05 10.58 -10.19
CA VAL A 171 0.61 10.95 -11.44
C VAL A 171 -0.36 10.71 -12.58
N ALA A 172 -0.58 11.76 -13.38
CA ALA A 172 -1.51 11.69 -14.49
C ALA A 172 -0.98 10.80 -15.62
N GLU A 173 -1.92 10.21 -16.34
CA GLU A 173 -1.67 9.47 -17.57
C GLU A 173 -1.03 10.36 -18.64
N VAL A 174 -0.28 9.72 -19.52
CA VAL A 174 0.24 10.33 -20.75
C VAL A 174 -0.51 9.71 -21.91
N GLU A 175 -1.29 10.52 -22.65
CA GLU A 175 -2.04 10.04 -23.82
C GLU A 175 -1.13 9.49 -24.93
N GLY A 176 0.04 10.08 -25.07
CA GLY A 176 0.95 9.70 -26.13
C GLY A 176 0.42 10.02 -27.53
N ASN A 177 1.14 9.56 -28.54
CA ASN A 177 0.76 9.67 -29.94
C ASN A 177 1.11 8.40 -30.74
N GLN A 178 1.30 7.29 -30.05
CA GLN A 178 1.59 6.00 -30.66
C GLN A 178 0.33 5.46 -31.35
N LEU A 179 0.48 5.06 -32.62
CA LEU A 179 -0.58 4.48 -33.42
C LEU A 179 -0.58 2.95 -33.33
N ASP A 180 -1.77 2.36 -33.41
CA ASP A 180 -1.97 0.96 -33.75
C ASP A 180 -1.74 0.80 -35.25
N GLU A 181 -0.63 0.18 -35.62
CA GLU A 181 -0.18 0.01 -36.98
C GLU A 181 -1.22 -0.71 -37.85
N GLU A 182 -1.76 -1.81 -37.35
CA GLU A 182 -2.70 -2.61 -38.14
C GLU A 182 -4.06 -1.89 -38.32
N LYS A 183 -4.53 -1.25 -37.26
CA LYS A 183 -5.77 -0.46 -37.32
C LYS A 183 -5.63 0.75 -38.25
N THR A 184 -4.48 1.42 -38.19
CA THR A 184 -4.16 2.53 -39.11
C THR A 184 -4.09 2.04 -40.55
N TYR A 185 -3.37 0.96 -40.83
CA TYR A 185 -3.30 0.37 -42.17
C TYR A 185 -4.69 -0.02 -42.67
N GLN A 186 -5.53 -0.63 -41.87
CA GLN A 186 -6.88 -1.01 -42.28
C GLN A 186 -7.74 0.23 -42.60
N LEU A 187 -7.62 1.32 -41.82
CA LEU A 187 -8.30 2.59 -42.08
C LEU A 187 -7.89 3.18 -43.44
N LEU A 188 -6.57 3.25 -43.72
CA LEU A 188 -6.05 3.74 -44.99
C LEU A 188 -6.54 2.89 -46.14
N LYS A 189 -6.50 1.56 -45.99
CA LYS A 189 -6.98 0.61 -47.00
C LYS A 189 -8.48 0.79 -47.26
N ASP A 190 -9.31 0.93 -46.24
CA ASP A 190 -10.76 1.11 -46.38
C ASP A 190 -11.10 2.45 -47.04
N ALA A 191 -10.32 3.50 -46.76
CA ALA A 191 -10.44 4.79 -47.44
C ALA A 191 -10.11 4.68 -48.93
N MET A 192 -9.03 3.99 -49.29
CA MET A 192 -8.63 3.75 -50.67
C MET A 192 -9.68 2.91 -51.42
N ASP A 193 -10.18 1.83 -50.77
CA ASP A 193 -11.22 0.96 -51.36
C ASP A 193 -12.54 1.73 -51.56
N ALA A 194 -12.82 2.74 -50.72
CA ALA A 194 -13.99 3.62 -50.83
C ALA A 194 -13.77 4.85 -51.73
N GLY A 195 -12.57 5.04 -52.30
CA GLY A 195 -12.22 6.21 -53.14
C GLY A 195 -12.19 7.53 -52.37
N LYS A 196 -11.96 7.49 -51.06
CA LYS A 196 -11.77 8.66 -50.19
C LYS A 196 -10.32 9.14 -50.27
N ASN A 197 -10.14 10.43 -50.18
CA ASN A 197 -8.80 11.05 -50.25
C ASN A 197 -8.37 11.68 -48.90
N GLU A 198 -9.10 11.41 -47.85
CA GLU A 198 -8.78 11.90 -46.49
C GLU A 198 -9.22 10.90 -45.43
N VAL A 199 -8.46 10.82 -44.37
CA VAL A 199 -8.74 10.04 -43.14
C VAL A 199 -8.38 10.86 -41.92
N ASP A 200 -9.05 10.58 -40.80
CA ASP A 200 -8.77 11.17 -39.48
C ASP A 200 -8.44 10.04 -38.51
N LEU A 201 -7.18 10.00 -38.06
CA LEU A 201 -6.67 8.95 -37.20
C LEU A 201 -7.26 9.02 -35.79
N GLU A 202 -7.50 10.25 -35.31
CA GLU A 202 -8.13 10.46 -33.99
C GLU A 202 -9.58 10.00 -34.00
N ALA A 203 -10.36 10.49 -34.96
CA ALA A 203 -11.78 10.12 -35.07
C ALA A 203 -11.99 8.63 -35.33
N ALA A 204 -11.03 7.97 -36.00
CA ALA A 204 -11.04 6.51 -36.20
C ALA A 204 -10.53 5.71 -35.00
N GLY A 205 -9.99 6.38 -33.99
CA GLY A 205 -9.44 5.77 -32.78
C GLY A 205 -8.21 4.91 -33.08
N CYS A 206 -7.33 5.36 -33.98
CA CYS A 206 -6.11 4.64 -34.36
C CYS A 206 -5.00 4.78 -33.32
N TYR A 207 -5.09 5.70 -32.37
CA TYR A 207 -4.11 5.87 -31.33
C TYR A 207 -4.28 4.81 -30.24
N LEU A 208 -3.15 4.34 -29.71
CA LEU A 208 -3.15 3.58 -28.47
C LEU A 208 -3.48 4.53 -27.32
N GLU A 209 -4.23 4.02 -26.35
CA GLU A 209 -4.68 4.81 -25.21
C GLU A 209 -4.14 4.21 -23.89
N PRO A 210 -3.92 5.03 -22.85
CA PRO A 210 -3.65 4.52 -21.52
C PRO A 210 -4.79 3.61 -21.05
N ALA A 211 -4.43 2.49 -20.41
CA ALA A 211 -5.41 1.56 -19.84
C ALA A 211 -6.00 2.11 -18.54
N VAL A 212 -5.21 2.85 -17.75
CA VAL A 212 -5.63 3.46 -16.50
C VAL A 212 -5.49 4.98 -16.60
N ARG A 213 -6.54 5.70 -16.22
CA ARG A 213 -6.60 7.17 -16.20
C ARG A 213 -6.75 7.69 -14.78
N THR A 214 -6.41 8.94 -14.55
CA THR A 214 -6.65 9.62 -13.26
C THR A 214 -8.12 9.61 -12.86
N SER A 215 -9.04 9.46 -13.79
CA SER A 215 -10.47 9.32 -13.54
C SER A 215 -10.93 7.89 -13.19
N ASP A 216 -10.03 6.92 -13.18
CA ASP A 216 -10.34 5.55 -12.81
C ASP A 216 -10.79 5.48 -11.35
N GLU A 217 -11.93 4.85 -11.11
CA GLU A 217 -12.55 4.80 -9.77
C GLU A 217 -11.70 4.00 -8.77
N ASN A 218 -11.03 2.94 -9.21
CA ASN A 218 -10.22 2.12 -8.33
C ASN A 218 -8.93 2.86 -7.95
N LEU A 219 -8.27 3.48 -8.93
CA LEU A 219 -7.08 4.30 -8.67
C LEU A 219 -7.39 5.46 -7.70
N GLN A 220 -8.55 6.11 -7.86
CA GLN A 220 -9.00 7.18 -6.96
C GLN A 220 -9.24 6.66 -5.54
N LYS A 221 -9.91 5.52 -5.39
CA LYS A 221 -10.15 4.90 -4.07
C LYS A 221 -8.84 4.51 -3.40
N GLN A 222 -7.91 3.91 -4.13
CA GLN A 222 -6.58 3.59 -3.62
C GLN A 222 -5.86 4.86 -3.14
N TYR A 223 -5.87 5.92 -3.95
CA TYR A 223 -5.22 7.18 -3.63
C TYR A 223 -5.81 7.83 -2.37
N GLU A 224 -7.15 7.93 -2.26
CA GLU A 224 -7.82 8.46 -1.08
C GLU A 224 -7.51 7.63 0.17
N THR A 225 -7.47 6.32 0.02
CA THR A 225 -7.09 5.42 1.10
C THR A 225 -5.65 5.66 1.55
N LEU A 226 -4.70 5.68 0.63
CA LEU A 226 -3.29 5.94 0.95
C LEU A 226 -3.09 7.30 1.60
N LYS A 227 -3.79 8.33 1.14
CA LYS A 227 -3.78 9.68 1.75
C LYS A 227 -4.25 9.68 3.20
N LYS A 228 -5.22 8.84 3.57
CA LYS A 228 -5.71 8.71 4.94
C LYS A 228 -4.59 8.29 5.91
N TYR A 229 -3.65 7.44 5.44
CA TYR A 229 -2.54 6.93 6.24
C TYR A 229 -1.25 7.74 6.13
N GLU A 230 -1.18 8.74 5.27
CA GLU A 230 0.05 9.49 4.97
C GLU A 230 0.73 10.10 6.20
N ASN A 231 -0.07 10.59 7.15
CA ASN A 231 0.41 11.22 8.37
C ASN A 231 -0.14 10.55 9.64
N MET A 232 -0.63 9.32 9.50
CA MET A 232 -1.18 8.59 10.63
C MET A 232 -0.10 8.19 11.60
N THR A 233 -0.37 8.36 12.89
CA THR A 233 0.50 7.91 13.98
C THR A 233 -0.31 7.28 15.09
N ILE A 234 0.24 6.26 15.74
CA ILE A 234 -0.27 5.73 17.00
C ILE A 234 0.80 5.98 18.05
N THR A 235 0.45 6.75 19.08
CA THR A 235 1.37 7.12 20.15
C THR A 235 1.02 6.34 21.40
N TYR A 236 1.94 5.49 21.84
CA TYR A 236 1.83 4.77 23.10
C TYR A 236 2.38 5.63 24.23
N LEU A 237 1.58 5.78 25.28
CA LEU A 237 1.92 6.48 26.51
C LEU A 237 2.36 5.45 27.56
N ILE A 238 3.63 5.48 27.96
CA ILE A 238 4.19 4.50 28.91
C ILE A 238 4.84 5.30 30.05
N GLY A 239 4.06 5.60 31.06
CA GLY A 239 4.46 6.55 32.09
C GLY A 239 4.77 7.92 31.50
N ASP A 240 5.99 8.40 31.72
CA ASP A 240 6.46 9.67 31.17
C ASP A 240 7.06 9.55 29.76
N GLN A 241 7.13 8.35 29.23
CA GLN A 241 7.68 8.06 27.90
C GLN A 241 6.60 7.99 26.84
N LYS A 242 6.98 8.28 25.62
CA LYS A 242 6.12 8.15 24.43
C LYS A 242 6.84 7.36 23.35
N GLU A 243 6.17 6.34 22.85
CA GLU A 243 6.61 5.63 21.65
C GLU A 243 5.65 5.89 20.52
N VAL A 244 6.20 6.21 19.36
CA VAL A 244 5.39 6.59 18.21
C VAL A 244 5.56 5.56 17.11
N LEU A 245 4.49 4.86 16.80
CA LEU A 245 4.35 4.11 15.57
C LEU A 245 4.02 5.12 14.47
N ASP A 246 5.01 5.43 13.65
CA ASP A 246 4.92 6.48 12.63
C ASP A 246 4.29 5.97 11.32
N SER A 247 3.86 6.90 10.47
CA SER A 247 3.23 6.60 9.20
C SER A 247 4.13 5.82 8.24
N LEU A 248 5.45 6.01 8.30
CA LEU A 248 6.38 5.28 7.42
C LEU A 248 6.48 3.80 7.81
N THR A 249 6.36 3.51 9.09
CA THR A 249 6.30 2.13 9.60
C THR A 249 4.95 1.49 9.27
N ILE A 250 3.84 2.22 9.48
CA ILE A 250 2.48 1.77 9.13
C ILE A 250 2.39 1.43 7.64
N ARG A 251 2.94 2.27 6.77
CA ARG A 251 2.97 2.03 5.31
C ARG A 251 3.62 0.71 4.91
N LYS A 252 4.67 0.28 5.63
CA LYS A 252 5.34 -1.01 5.35
C LYS A 252 4.49 -2.22 5.70
N TRP A 253 3.54 -2.06 6.60
CA TRP A 253 2.64 -3.11 7.04
C TRP A 253 1.38 -3.20 6.18
N MET A 254 1.07 -2.11 5.47
CA MET A 254 -0.18 -1.91 4.75
C MET A 254 -0.11 -2.50 3.34
N ASN A 255 -1.17 -3.18 2.95
CA ASN A 255 -1.45 -3.57 1.57
C ASN A 255 -2.81 -2.98 1.17
N VAL A 256 -2.85 -2.29 0.03
CA VAL A 256 -4.07 -1.67 -0.50
C VAL A 256 -4.46 -2.40 -1.78
N ALA A 257 -5.66 -2.99 -1.77
CA ALA A 257 -6.21 -3.68 -2.93
C ALA A 257 -6.77 -2.69 -3.97
N ASP A 258 -7.08 -3.18 -5.17
CA ASP A 258 -7.58 -2.36 -6.28
C ASP A 258 -8.90 -1.64 -5.95
N ASP A 259 -9.73 -2.20 -5.10
CA ASP A 259 -10.97 -1.59 -4.65
C ASP A 259 -10.79 -0.53 -3.54
N GLY A 260 -9.54 -0.30 -3.12
CA GLY A 260 -9.18 0.63 -2.05
C GLY A 260 -9.31 0.03 -0.64
N SER A 261 -9.62 -1.25 -0.49
CA SER A 261 -9.60 -1.92 0.81
C SER A 261 -8.17 -2.07 1.35
N VAL A 262 -8.02 -2.01 2.67
CA VAL A 262 -6.72 -2.05 3.35
C VAL A 262 -6.62 -3.29 4.21
N THR A 263 -5.49 -3.95 4.13
CA THR A 263 -5.09 -5.01 5.06
C THR A 263 -3.72 -4.68 5.66
N PHE A 264 -3.45 -5.19 6.87
CA PHE A 264 -2.18 -4.98 7.55
C PHE A 264 -1.49 -6.32 7.81
N ASN A 265 -0.16 -6.31 7.71
CA ASN A 265 0.63 -7.49 8.03
C ASN A 265 0.68 -7.69 9.55
N TRP A 266 0.00 -8.71 10.03
CA TRP A 266 -0.11 -9.06 11.45
C TRP A 266 1.26 -9.33 12.08
N ASN A 267 2.15 -10.07 11.40
CA ASN A 267 3.46 -10.43 11.94
C ASN A 267 4.32 -9.18 12.20
N MET A 268 4.30 -8.21 11.28
CA MET A 268 5.06 -6.98 11.46
C MET A 268 4.52 -6.11 12.61
N ALA A 269 3.21 -6.11 12.81
CA ALA A 269 2.58 -5.43 13.95
C ALA A 269 2.93 -6.15 15.28
N ALA A 270 2.88 -7.48 15.31
CA ALA A 270 3.27 -8.28 16.47
C ALA A 270 4.75 -8.10 16.82
N ASP A 271 5.64 -8.14 15.83
CA ASP A 271 7.08 -7.90 16.03
C ASP A 271 7.36 -6.51 16.62
N TRP A 272 6.58 -5.50 16.22
CA TRP A 272 6.72 -4.16 16.76
C TRP A 272 6.24 -4.08 18.20
N LEU A 273 5.10 -4.73 18.55
CA LEU A 273 4.61 -4.81 19.92
C LEU A 273 5.58 -5.59 20.83
N ALA A 274 6.15 -6.69 20.34
CA ALA A 274 7.16 -7.43 21.07
C ALA A 274 8.41 -6.56 21.38
N GLN A 275 8.86 -5.74 20.41
CA GLN A 275 9.94 -4.78 20.65
C GLN A 275 9.53 -3.70 21.67
N LEU A 276 8.25 -3.31 21.71
CA LEU A 276 7.73 -2.40 22.71
C LEU A 276 7.78 -3.05 24.10
N GLY A 277 7.34 -4.33 24.21
CA GLY A 277 7.44 -5.14 25.42
C GLY A 277 8.89 -5.30 25.88
N ASP A 278 9.80 -5.74 24.99
CA ASP A 278 11.22 -5.87 25.29
C ASP A 278 11.85 -4.59 25.87
N LYS A 279 11.34 -3.43 25.43
CA LYS A 279 11.86 -2.12 25.85
C LYS A 279 11.28 -1.65 27.20
N TYR A 280 10.03 -1.96 27.49
CA TYR A 280 9.30 -1.36 28.60
C TYR A 280 8.83 -2.32 29.67
N ASP A 281 8.78 -3.61 29.39
CA ASP A 281 8.46 -4.61 30.40
C ASP A 281 9.54 -4.64 31.47
N THR A 282 9.12 -4.74 32.73
CA THR A 282 10.03 -4.82 33.84
C THR A 282 9.96 -6.18 34.55
N ILE A 283 8.89 -6.95 34.37
CA ILE A 283 8.81 -8.34 34.81
C ILE A 283 9.84 -9.19 34.06
N GLY A 284 10.55 -10.07 34.75
CA GLY A 284 11.65 -10.87 34.24
C GLY A 284 12.99 -10.12 34.15
N THR A 285 13.03 -8.82 34.51
CA THR A 285 14.24 -8.02 34.46
C THR A 285 14.84 -7.80 35.85
N GLN A 286 16.13 -7.43 35.88
CA GLN A 286 16.83 -7.07 37.11
C GLN A 286 16.55 -5.63 37.48
N GLN A 287 15.92 -5.40 38.65
CA GLN A 287 15.61 -4.08 39.14
C GLN A 287 16.63 -3.65 40.21
N LYS A 288 17.04 -2.38 40.11
CA LYS A 288 17.94 -1.80 41.11
C LYS A 288 17.18 -1.47 42.38
N PHE A 289 17.61 -2.04 43.50
CA PHE A 289 17.02 -1.79 44.80
C PHE A 289 18.09 -1.36 45.80
N THR A 290 17.81 -0.29 46.56
CA THR A 290 18.67 0.15 47.67
C THR A 290 18.03 -0.31 48.98
N THR A 291 18.71 -1.21 49.67
CA THR A 291 18.21 -1.84 50.90
C THR A 291 18.17 -0.88 52.09
N SER A 292 17.38 -1.21 53.13
CA SER A 292 17.36 -0.50 54.41
C SER A 292 18.71 -0.46 55.11
N LEU A 293 19.63 -1.35 54.75
CA LEU A 293 21.01 -1.35 55.28
C LEU A 293 21.99 -0.56 54.41
N GLY A 294 21.50 0.11 53.33
CA GLY A 294 22.26 0.98 52.47
C GLY A 294 23.05 0.26 51.36
N GLU A 295 22.84 -1.03 51.17
CA GLU A 295 23.41 -1.81 50.06
C GLU A 295 22.55 -1.61 48.82
N THR A 296 23.18 -1.57 47.64
CA THR A 296 22.46 -1.55 46.37
C THR A 296 22.59 -2.90 45.68
N LEU A 297 21.48 -3.52 45.41
CA LEU A 297 21.38 -4.84 44.79
C LEU A 297 20.61 -4.77 43.47
N MET A 298 20.85 -5.76 42.62
CA MET A 298 20.00 -6.08 41.49
C MET A 298 19.11 -7.25 41.86
N VAL A 299 17.82 -7.07 41.85
CA VAL A 299 16.82 -8.06 42.24
C VAL A 299 15.86 -8.31 41.07
N GLU A 300 15.62 -9.56 40.75
CA GLU A 300 14.72 -9.93 39.66
C GLU A 300 13.25 -9.61 40.01
N ALA A 301 12.57 -8.92 39.08
CA ALA A 301 11.13 -8.69 39.16
C ALA A 301 10.39 -9.95 38.68
N VAL A 302 9.81 -10.71 39.60
CA VAL A 302 9.18 -12.01 39.30
C VAL A 302 7.69 -11.88 39.02
N THR A 303 6.93 -11.25 39.94
CA THR A 303 5.48 -11.03 39.79
C THR A 303 5.06 -9.58 40.04
N TYR A 304 6.00 -8.68 40.25
CA TYR A 304 5.75 -7.26 40.42
C TYR A 304 6.50 -6.45 39.38
N GLY A 305 5.77 -5.77 38.54
CA GLY A 305 6.36 -4.97 37.47
C GLY A 305 5.32 -4.63 36.41
N TRP A 306 5.79 -4.12 35.29
CA TRP A 306 5.01 -3.85 34.12
C TRP A 306 5.20 -4.98 33.10
N LYS A 307 4.11 -5.47 32.55
CA LYS A 307 4.12 -6.40 31.42
C LYS A 307 3.01 -6.07 30.46
N ILE A 308 3.37 -5.74 29.23
CA ILE A 308 2.41 -5.46 28.17
C ILE A 308 1.68 -6.75 27.80
N ASP A 309 0.38 -6.65 27.60
CA ASP A 309 -0.47 -7.72 27.09
C ASP A 309 -0.43 -7.69 25.55
N GLU A 310 0.64 -8.23 24.99
CA GLU A 310 0.86 -8.23 23.54
C GLU A 310 -0.24 -8.99 22.79
N GLU A 311 -0.81 -10.03 23.41
CA GLU A 311 -1.84 -10.89 22.80
C GLU A 311 -3.13 -10.12 22.53
N HIS A 312 -3.58 -9.27 23.46
CA HIS A 312 -4.80 -8.47 23.28
C HIS A 312 -4.50 -7.08 22.69
N GLU A 313 -3.31 -6.53 22.95
CA GLU A 313 -2.92 -5.22 22.40
C GLU A 313 -2.85 -5.22 20.88
N ILE A 314 -2.49 -6.36 20.25
CA ILE A 314 -2.42 -6.44 18.80
C ILE A 314 -3.78 -6.24 18.14
N ASP A 315 -4.84 -6.78 18.73
CA ASP A 315 -6.20 -6.62 18.22
C ASP A 315 -6.64 -5.14 18.27
N GLU A 316 -6.33 -4.46 19.39
CA GLU A 316 -6.61 -3.03 19.53
C GLU A 316 -5.78 -2.17 18.57
N LEU A 317 -4.51 -2.51 18.38
CA LEU A 317 -3.64 -1.84 17.42
C LEU A 317 -4.18 -1.96 16.00
N LEU A 318 -4.54 -3.17 15.59
CA LEU A 318 -5.09 -3.41 14.25
C LEU A 318 -6.45 -2.73 14.05
N ALA A 319 -7.32 -2.73 15.07
CA ALA A 319 -8.58 -1.99 15.02
C ALA A 319 -8.34 -0.47 14.85
N ALA A 320 -7.38 0.10 15.59
CA ALA A 320 -7.01 1.51 15.43
C ALA A 320 -6.44 1.83 14.04
N LEU A 321 -5.63 0.92 13.49
CA LEU A 321 -5.12 1.04 12.12
C LEU A 321 -6.27 1.01 11.10
N GLN A 322 -7.25 0.13 11.25
CA GLN A 322 -8.43 0.07 10.36
C GLN A 322 -9.25 1.37 10.39
N GLU A 323 -9.38 2.02 11.54
CA GLU A 323 -10.03 3.33 11.61
C GLU A 323 -9.29 4.42 10.82
N GLY A 324 -7.97 4.28 10.65
CA GLY A 324 -7.11 5.22 9.93
C GLY A 324 -7.06 6.61 10.57
N LYS A 325 -7.03 6.65 11.90
CA LYS A 325 -6.96 7.89 12.69
C LYS A 325 -5.78 7.84 13.64
N SER A 326 -5.08 8.96 13.76
CA SER A 326 -4.04 9.09 14.78
C SER A 326 -4.66 9.10 16.18
N ILE A 327 -4.10 8.29 17.08
CA ILE A 327 -4.52 8.20 18.47
C ILE A 327 -3.33 8.23 19.42
N GLU A 328 -3.59 8.61 20.69
CA GLU A 328 -2.68 8.40 21.81
C GLU A 328 -3.38 7.46 22.79
N LYS A 329 -2.69 6.41 23.25
CA LYS A 329 -3.22 5.42 24.18
C LYS A 329 -2.13 4.87 25.10
N GLU A 330 -2.50 4.34 26.25
CA GLU A 330 -1.66 3.41 26.99
C GLU A 330 -1.80 2.00 26.39
N PRO A 331 -0.74 1.17 26.43
CA PRO A 331 -0.90 -0.23 26.05
C PRO A 331 -1.75 -0.98 27.09
N LEU A 332 -2.34 -2.09 26.70
CA LEU A 332 -2.92 -3.04 27.64
C LEU A 332 -1.80 -3.71 28.43
N TYR A 333 -2.04 -3.97 29.70
CA TYR A 333 -1.06 -4.61 30.57
C TYR A 333 -1.61 -5.90 31.19
N LEU A 334 -0.83 -6.97 31.13
CA LEU A 334 -1.06 -8.19 31.93
C LEU A 334 -0.78 -7.92 33.38
N GLU A 335 0.29 -7.18 33.68
CA GLU A 335 0.73 -6.87 35.04
C GLU A 335 1.15 -5.41 35.14
N THR A 336 0.90 -4.81 36.27
CA THR A 336 1.18 -3.40 36.56
C THR A 336 1.96 -3.19 37.83
N ALA A 337 2.73 -2.11 37.93
CA ALA A 337 3.38 -1.64 39.16
C ALA A 337 2.82 -0.28 39.57
N LYS A 338 3.24 0.19 40.77
CA LYS A 338 2.76 1.48 41.34
C LYS A 338 3.16 2.70 40.54
N SER A 339 4.29 2.65 39.83
CA SER A 339 4.77 3.72 38.98
C SER A 339 5.61 3.18 37.83
N HIS A 340 5.66 3.92 36.73
CA HIS A 340 6.62 3.66 35.66
C HIS A 340 7.99 4.27 35.99
N GLY A 341 9.05 3.73 35.34
CA GLY A 341 10.40 4.24 35.42
C GLY A 341 11.30 3.50 36.42
N THR A 342 12.38 4.15 36.83
CA THR A 342 13.44 3.54 37.63
C THR A 342 13.06 3.31 39.09
N ASP A 343 11.93 3.82 39.56
CA ASP A 343 11.40 3.68 40.92
C ASP A 343 10.00 3.03 40.87
N SER A 344 9.90 1.89 40.18
CA SER A 344 8.64 1.16 40.02
C SER A 344 8.15 0.57 41.38
N ILE A 345 9.04 0.37 42.36
CA ILE A 345 8.73 -0.15 43.69
C ILE A 345 7.94 0.87 44.51
N GLY A 346 8.26 2.15 44.35
CA GLY A 346 7.63 3.24 45.09
C GLY A 346 8.01 3.25 46.59
N ASN A 347 7.16 3.90 47.42
CA ASN A 347 7.46 4.19 48.82
C ASN A 347 6.67 3.33 49.82
N THR A 348 5.87 2.36 49.32
CA THR A 348 5.12 1.41 50.17
C THR A 348 5.50 0.00 49.74
N TYR A 349 6.23 -0.72 50.58
CA TYR A 349 6.72 -2.06 50.25
C TYR A 349 7.14 -2.84 51.49
N VAL A 350 7.23 -4.16 51.39
CA VAL A 350 7.92 -5.03 52.34
C VAL A 350 9.29 -5.38 51.81
N GLU A 351 10.31 -5.25 52.63
CA GLU A 351 11.69 -5.63 52.34
C GLU A 351 12.09 -6.78 53.26
N ILE A 352 12.71 -7.84 52.73
CA ILE A 352 13.09 -9.03 53.46
C ILE A 352 14.51 -9.45 53.12
N ASP A 353 15.38 -9.36 54.10
CA ASP A 353 16.78 -9.80 54.01
C ASP A 353 16.96 -11.19 54.61
N TYR A 354 17.20 -12.19 53.79
CA TYR A 354 17.37 -13.57 54.23
C TYR A 354 18.68 -13.81 54.99
N THR A 355 19.73 -13.11 54.60
CA THR A 355 21.03 -13.24 55.25
C THR A 355 20.98 -12.76 56.69
N ASN A 356 20.30 -11.65 56.91
CA ASN A 356 20.16 -11.03 58.22
C ASN A 356 18.88 -11.45 58.96
N GLN A 357 18.02 -12.29 58.32
CA GLN A 357 16.73 -12.75 58.85
C GLN A 357 15.92 -11.59 59.43
N ARG A 358 15.77 -10.53 58.62
CA ARG A 358 15.13 -9.28 59.03
C ARG A 358 14.16 -8.81 57.95
N MET A 359 13.06 -8.18 58.42
CA MET A 359 11.99 -7.65 57.59
C MET A 359 11.71 -6.21 57.96
N TRP A 360 11.57 -5.35 56.98
CA TRP A 360 11.09 -3.99 57.11
C TRP A 360 9.80 -3.83 56.35
N PHE A 361 8.90 -2.97 56.82
CA PHE A 361 7.72 -2.55 56.09
C PHE A 361 7.68 -1.03 56.06
N TYR A 362 7.66 -0.50 54.86
CA TYR A 362 7.53 0.92 54.60
C TYR A 362 6.13 1.25 54.11
N LYS A 363 5.53 2.31 54.62
CA LYS A 363 4.29 2.91 54.16
C LYS A 363 4.54 4.37 53.85
N ASP A 364 4.34 4.80 52.61
CA ASP A 364 4.55 6.17 52.14
C ASP A 364 5.96 6.73 52.52
N GLY A 365 6.99 5.88 52.44
CA GLY A 365 8.36 6.20 52.80
C GLY A 365 8.69 6.14 54.30
N GLN A 366 7.70 5.90 55.18
CA GLN A 366 7.92 5.77 56.60
C GLN A 366 8.09 4.29 56.98
N CYS A 367 9.17 3.93 57.65
CA CYS A 367 9.36 2.60 58.20
C CYS A 367 8.41 2.38 59.41
N LEU A 368 7.39 1.55 59.22
CA LEU A 368 6.42 1.18 60.26
C LEU A 368 6.81 -0.09 61.01
N VAL A 369 7.52 -1.00 60.33
CA VAL A 369 7.99 -2.24 60.94
C VAL A 369 9.46 -2.45 60.62
N ASP A 370 10.19 -2.80 61.64
CA ASP A 370 11.54 -3.33 61.61
C ASP A 370 11.59 -4.50 62.61
N THR A 371 11.79 -5.73 62.09
CA THR A 371 11.63 -6.92 62.93
C THR A 371 12.48 -8.09 62.43
N PRO A 372 13.04 -8.90 63.35
CA PRO A 372 13.57 -10.20 62.98
C PRO A 372 12.43 -11.14 62.55
N VAL A 373 12.71 -12.03 61.58
CA VAL A 373 11.78 -13.05 61.05
C VAL A 373 12.44 -14.42 61.03
N VAL A 374 11.66 -15.47 60.71
CA VAL A 374 12.21 -16.79 60.40
C VAL A 374 11.67 -17.21 59.04
N THR A 375 12.59 -17.38 58.09
CA THR A 375 12.30 -17.78 56.72
C THR A 375 12.26 -19.29 56.53
N GLY A 376 12.15 -19.76 55.29
CA GLY A 376 12.09 -21.17 54.92
C GLY A 376 13.29 -21.99 55.39
N ASN A 377 13.07 -23.28 55.68
CA ASN A 377 14.07 -24.21 56.19
C ASN A 377 15.03 -24.66 55.07
N THR A 378 16.26 -24.15 55.10
CA THR A 378 17.27 -24.47 54.09
C THR A 378 17.83 -25.89 54.21
N SER A 379 17.79 -26.52 55.40
CA SER A 379 18.22 -27.93 55.57
C SER A 379 17.26 -28.94 54.95
N LYS A 380 16.04 -28.52 54.68
CA LYS A 380 14.97 -29.33 54.07
C LYS A 380 14.67 -28.92 52.62
N ASP A 381 15.51 -28.09 52.01
CA ASP A 381 15.28 -27.52 50.67
C ASP A 381 13.95 -26.75 50.54
N MET A 382 13.53 -26.12 51.63
CA MET A 382 12.31 -25.31 51.74
C MET A 382 12.66 -23.82 51.87
N GLY A 383 13.68 -23.36 51.15
CA GLY A 383 14.11 -21.97 51.13
C GLY A 383 13.01 -21.03 50.61
N SER A 384 12.97 -19.82 51.17
CA SER A 384 12.04 -18.79 50.67
C SER A 384 12.50 -18.25 49.33
N PRO A 385 11.57 -17.81 48.46
CA PRO A 385 11.87 -17.33 47.10
C PRO A 385 12.55 -15.96 47.10
N ILE A 386 13.56 -15.77 46.24
CA ILE A 386 14.26 -14.49 46.00
C ILE A 386 13.63 -13.80 44.81
N GLY A 387 13.43 -12.47 44.88
CA GLY A 387 12.84 -11.68 43.82
C GLY A 387 11.96 -10.55 44.34
N ILE A 388 11.35 -9.81 43.39
CA ILE A 388 10.33 -8.81 43.67
C ILE A 388 8.98 -9.39 43.29
N TYR A 389 8.09 -9.44 44.28
CA TYR A 389 6.77 -10.03 44.19
C TYR A 389 5.72 -8.99 44.58
N CYS A 390 4.42 -9.26 44.34
CA CYS A 390 3.32 -8.46 44.86
C CYS A 390 2.43 -9.26 45.79
N ILE A 391 1.87 -8.59 46.82
CA ILE A 391 0.80 -9.18 47.62
C ILE A 391 -0.42 -9.40 46.72
N TYR A 392 -0.83 -10.64 46.53
CA TYR A 392 -1.99 -10.95 45.68
C TYR A 392 -3.27 -11.26 46.47
N ASN A 393 -3.17 -11.51 47.78
CA ASN A 393 -4.33 -11.70 48.65
C ASN A 393 -4.02 -11.26 50.09
N LYS A 394 -5.08 -11.02 50.89
CA LYS A 394 -5.02 -10.75 52.33
C LYS A 394 -6.18 -11.47 53.03
N GLU A 395 -5.89 -12.27 54.01
CA GLU A 395 -6.91 -13.05 54.72
C GLU A 395 -6.69 -13.03 56.24
N GLU A 396 -7.75 -12.71 56.99
CA GLU A 396 -7.76 -12.83 58.45
C GLU A 396 -8.24 -14.22 58.85
N ASN A 397 -7.62 -14.77 59.94
CA ASN A 397 -7.97 -16.06 60.52
C ASN A 397 -7.88 -17.22 59.48
N ALA A 398 -6.86 -17.18 58.65
CA ALA A 398 -6.56 -18.19 57.65
C ALA A 398 -6.03 -19.48 58.32
N THR A 399 -6.21 -20.60 57.62
CA THR A 399 -5.57 -21.87 58.01
C THR A 399 -4.62 -22.31 56.93
N LEU A 400 -3.32 -22.24 57.17
CA LEU A 400 -2.28 -22.67 56.27
C LEU A 400 -2.19 -24.20 56.27
N LYS A 401 -2.35 -24.84 55.12
CA LYS A 401 -2.33 -26.29 54.94
C LYS A 401 -1.20 -26.72 54.01
N GLY A 402 -0.48 -27.74 54.41
CA GLY A 402 0.49 -28.46 53.61
C GLY A 402 0.31 -29.97 53.78
N GLU A 403 1.18 -30.76 53.18
CA GLU A 403 1.08 -32.23 53.25
C GLU A 403 1.13 -32.76 54.68
N ASP A 404 1.87 -32.12 55.57
CA ASP A 404 2.19 -32.57 56.94
C ASP A 404 1.79 -31.55 58.04
N TYR A 405 1.10 -30.44 57.68
CA TYR A 405 0.68 -29.44 58.66
C TYR A 405 -0.66 -28.77 58.30
N GLU A 406 -1.33 -28.37 59.38
CA GLU A 406 -2.51 -27.48 59.35
C GLU A 406 -2.34 -26.46 60.48
N THR A 407 -2.07 -25.20 60.11
CA THR A 407 -1.67 -24.17 61.07
C THR A 407 -2.57 -22.94 60.96
N PRO A 408 -3.35 -22.59 62.01
CA PRO A 408 -4.12 -21.35 61.99
C PRO A 408 -3.20 -20.15 62.19
N VAL A 409 -3.46 -19.06 61.41
CA VAL A 409 -2.80 -17.78 61.55
C VAL A 409 -3.85 -16.66 61.53
N ASP A 410 -3.60 -15.57 62.29
CA ASP A 410 -4.54 -14.46 62.29
C ASP A 410 -4.43 -13.58 61.06
N PHE A 411 -3.23 -13.46 60.47
CA PHE A 411 -2.93 -12.59 59.33
C PHE A 411 -2.17 -13.37 58.27
N TRP A 412 -2.75 -13.47 57.08
CA TRP A 412 -2.14 -14.14 55.94
C TRP A 412 -2.02 -13.18 54.76
N MET A 413 -0.82 -13.00 54.23
CA MET A 413 -0.48 -12.11 53.12
C MET A 413 0.39 -12.87 52.11
N PRO A 414 -0.21 -13.68 51.23
CA PRO A 414 0.54 -14.41 50.21
C PRO A 414 1.00 -13.47 49.08
N PHE A 415 2.17 -13.81 48.49
CA PHE A 415 2.75 -13.05 47.38
C PHE A 415 3.40 -13.93 46.28
N TYR A 416 3.65 -15.22 46.57
CA TYR A 416 4.20 -16.15 45.58
C TYR A 416 3.75 -17.59 45.84
N GLY A 417 2.92 -18.16 44.96
CA GLY A 417 2.35 -19.49 45.17
C GLY A 417 1.72 -19.62 46.57
N GLY A 418 2.13 -20.64 47.32
CA GLY A 418 1.73 -20.84 48.72
C GLY A 418 2.61 -20.13 49.74
N VAL A 419 3.50 -19.23 49.31
CA VAL A 419 4.42 -18.50 50.22
C VAL A 419 3.89 -17.10 50.52
N GLY A 420 3.96 -16.69 51.76
CA GLY A 420 3.51 -15.39 52.22
C GLY A 420 4.02 -15.00 53.59
N ILE A 421 3.64 -13.79 54.00
CA ILE A 421 3.92 -13.25 55.33
C ILE A 421 2.75 -13.61 56.25
N HIS A 422 3.04 -14.15 57.44
CA HIS A 422 2.01 -14.47 58.42
C HIS A 422 2.54 -14.38 59.86
N ASP A 423 1.66 -14.20 60.81
CA ASP A 423 2.01 -14.27 62.23
C ASP A 423 2.36 -15.70 62.62
N SER A 424 3.16 -15.83 63.71
CA SER A 424 3.61 -17.11 64.19
C SER A 424 3.64 -17.14 65.74
N LYS A 425 2.45 -17.16 66.33
CA LYS A 425 2.26 -17.16 67.81
C LYS A 425 2.93 -18.32 68.55
N TRP A 426 3.27 -19.39 67.86
CA TRP A 426 3.99 -20.55 68.35
C TRP A 426 5.49 -20.34 68.56
N ARG A 427 6.03 -19.21 68.05
CA ARG A 427 7.45 -18.86 68.16
C ARG A 427 7.67 -17.80 69.24
N SER A 428 8.70 -18.03 70.06
CA SER A 428 9.19 -17.04 71.01
C SER A 428 10.48 -16.34 70.55
N GLU A 429 11.14 -16.90 69.57
CA GLU A 429 12.42 -16.40 69.05
C GLU A 429 12.38 -16.26 67.52
N TYR A 430 13.05 -15.23 67.02
CA TYR A 430 13.14 -14.91 65.61
C TYR A 430 14.55 -14.49 65.22
N GLY A 431 14.90 -14.59 63.93
CA GLY A 431 16.18 -14.17 63.43
C GLY A 431 17.30 -15.21 63.57
N GLY A 432 18.53 -14.77 63.38
CA GLY A 432 19.73 -15.56 63.54
C GLY A 432 19.80 -16.74 62.55
N THR A 433 20.17 -17.92 63.10
CA THR A 433 20.32 -19.16 62.32
C THR A 433 19.13 -20.12 62.43
N ILE A 434 18.02 -19.68 63.02
CA ILE A 434 16.84 -20.54 63.26
C ILE A 434 16.32 -21.14 61.95
N TYR A 435 16.33 -20.40 60.87
CA TYR A 435 15.86 -20.83 59.54
C TYR A 435 16.60 -22.05 58.99
N GLN A 436 17.86 -22.26 59.38
CA GLN A 436 18.68 -23.35 58.87
C GLN A 436 18.14 -24.74 59.20
N THR A 437 17.58 -24.93 60.39
CA THR A 437 17.08 -26.23 60.85
C THR A 437 15.64 -26.19 61.43
N GLY A 438 15.18 -25.02 61.80
CA GLY A 438 13.85 -24.75 62.39
C GLY A 438 13.02 -23.75 61.58
N GLY A 439 13.33 -23.58 60.33
CA GLY A 439 12.61 -22.69 59.42
C GLY A 439 11.20 -23.17 59.05
N SER A 440 10.48 -22.37 58.30
CA SER A 440 9.16 -22.67 57.74
C SER A 440 9.25 -23.55 56.48
N HIS A 441 8.11 -23.79 55.82
CA HIS A 441 8.02 -24.43 54.51
C HIS A 441 8.17 -23.41 53.33
N GLY A 442 8.80 -22.25 53.60
CA GLY A 442 9.01 -21.18 52.63
C GLY A 442 8.42 -19.84 53.06
N CYS A 443 7.39 -19.84 53.93
CA CYS A 443 6.72 -18.64 54.43
C CYS A 443 7.59 -17.83 55.41
N PHE A 444 7.16 -16.61 55.71
CA PHE A 444 7.84 -15.69 56.60
C PHE A 444 7.13 -15.63 57.94
N ASN A 445 7.67 -16.39 58.90
CA ASN A 445 7.19 -16.39 60.28
C ASN A 445 7.52 -15.05 60.94
N THR A 446 6.52 -14.25 61.21
CA THR A 446 6.63 -12.88 61.74
C THR A 446 6.04 -12.79 63.15
N PRO A 447 6.63 -12.00 64.07
CA PRO A 447 6.01 -11.69 65.31
C PRO A 447 4.59 -11.14 65.12
N TRP A 448 3.63 -11.61 65.94
CA TRP A 448 2.20 -11.33 65.80
C TRP A 448 1.89 -9.83 65.69
N GLU A 449 2.42 -9.00 66.60
CA GLU A 449 2.22 -7.56 66.63
C GLU A 449 2.74 -6.87 65.30
N LYS A 450 3.81 -7.41 64.76
CA LYS A 450 4.42 -6.89 63.53
C LYS A 450 3.64 -7.32 62.31
N ALA A 451 3.22 -8.58 62.23
CA ALA A 451 2.36 -9.08 61.16
C ALA A 451 1.04 -8.30 61.10
N LYS A 452 0.44 -7.96 62.26
CA LYS A 452 -0.75 -7.14 62.37
C LYS A 452 -0.55 -5.74 61.76
N ILE A 453 0.54 -5.05 62.11
CA ILE A 453 0.83 -3.72 61.57
C ILE A 453 0.98 -3.79 60.04
N ILE A 454 1.69 -4.80 59.53
CA ILE A 454 1.84 -4.98 58.08
C ILE A 454 0.45 -5.21 57.46
N PHE A 455 -0.31 -6.15 57.97
CA PHE A 455 -1.63 -6.50 57.46
C PHE A 455 -2.60 -5.31 57.40
N GLU A 456 -2.66 -4.51 58.48
CA GLU A 456 -3.54 -3.34 58.56
C GLU A 456 -3.16 -2.22 57.59
N ASN A 457 -1.91 -2.18 57.11
CA ASN A 457 -1.39 -1.06 56.32
C ASN A 457 -0.96 -1.41 54.88
N ILE A 458 -0.72 -2.68 54.58
CA ILE A 458 -0.36 -3.13 53.23
C ILE A 458 -1.62 -3.36 52.40
N SER A 459 -1.53 -3.17 51.09
CA SER A 459 -2.60 -3.41 50.11
C SER A 459 -2.24 -4.55 49.17
N ILE A 460 -3.25 -5.19 48.58
CA ILE A 460 -3.05 -6.08 47.44
C ILE A 460 -2.39 -5.25 46.32
N GLY A 461 -1.38 -5.82 45.63
CA GLY A 461 -0.56 -5.16 44.65
C GLY A 461 0.65 -4.40 45.20
N ASP A 462 0.83 -4.30 46.54
CA ASP A 462 2.05 -3.73 47.14
C ASP A 462 3.24 -4.69 46.98
N PRO A 463 4.45 -4.19 46.65
CA PRO A 463 5.62 -5.04 46.42
C PRO A 463 6.23 -5.64 47.66
N VAL A 464 6.77 -6.85 47.51
CA VAL A 464 7.58 -7.58 48.47
C VAL A 464 8.93 -7.90 47.85
N ILE A 465 9.99 -7.32 48.40
CA ILE A 465 11.36 -7.46 47.89
C ILE A 465 12.12 -8.44 48.78
N CYS A 466 12.51 -9.57 48.21
CA CYS A 466 13.19 -10.67 48.90
C CYS A 466 14.61 -10.85 48.33
N TYR A 467 15.62 -10.78 49.20
CA TYR A 467 17.00 -10.85 48.73
C TYR A 467 17.96 -11.46 49.78
N ASN A 468 19.16 -11.80 49.33
CA ASN A 468 20.29 -12.10 50.21
C ASN A 468 21.18 -10.87 50.30
N GLY A 469 21.16 -10.20 51.44
CA GLY A 469 22.06 -9.08 51.72
C GLY A 469 23.46 -9.51 52.18
N SER A 470 24.31 -8.53 52.38
CA SER A 470 25.61 -8.75 53.04
C SER A 470 25.43 -9.04 54.55
N VAL A 471 26.30 -9.88 55.10
CA VAL A 471 26.27 -10.17 56.54
C VAL A 471 26.63 -8.91 57.33
N ASN A 472 25.68 -8.40 58.11
CA ASN A 472 25.93 -7.30 59.03
C ASN A 472 26.61 -7.79 60.30
N ALA A 473 27.83 -7.34 60.57
CA ALA A 473 28.61 -7.72 61.76
C ALA A 473 27.98 -7.26 63.11
N SER A 474 26.85 -6.53 63.08
CA SER A 474 26.18 -5.98 64.26
C SER A 474 24.99 -6.81 64.79
N ASN A 475 24.66 -7.96 64.17
CA ASN A 475 23.52 -8.78 64.62
C ASN A 475 23.89 -9.86 65.68
N GLY A 476 24.71 -9.50 66.64
CA GLY A 476 24.81 -10.25 67.89
C GLY A 476 23.72 -9.78 68.86
N SER A 477 22.71 -10.62 69.06
CA SER A 477 21.72 -10.62 70.19
C SER A 477 21.41 -9.25 70.83
N THR A 478 20.31 -8.62 70.44
CA THR A 478 19.78 -7.49 71.19
C THR A 478 18.48 -7.91 71.91
N THR A 479 18.58 -8.05 73.18
CA THR A 479 17.48 -7.97 74.13
C THR A 479 16.78 -6.61 73.95
N VAL A 480 15.47 -6.66 73.87
CA VAL A 480 14.62 -5.46 73.70
C VAL A 480 14.65 -4.69 75.01
N GLU A 481 15.39 -3.58 75.10
CA GLU A 481 15.15 -2.57 76.12
C GLU A 481 14.21 -1.49 75.58
N SER A 482 13.10 -1.31 76.29
CA SER A 482 12.17 -0.19 76.09
C SER A 482 12.89 1.12 76.38
N GLN A 483 13.01 1.98 75.37
CA GLN A 483 13.36 3.37 75.57
C GLN A 483 12.19 4.29 75.23
N THR A 484 11.71 4.91 76.31
CA THR A 484 10.76 6.01 76.37
C THR A 484 11.34 7.25 75.71
N SER A 485 10.62 7.86 74.82
CA SER A 485 10.92 9.11 74.13
C SER A 485 10.94 10.30 75.15
N THR A 486 11.97 11.13 75.08
CA THR A 486 11.89 12.53 75.50
C THR A 486 12.37 13.41 74.35
N ASN A 487 11.44 14.25 73.95
CA ASN A 487 11.71 15.40 73.04
C ASN A 487 12.65 16.40 73.71
N GLU A 488 13.64 16.88 73.03
CA GLU A 488 14.11 18.28 73.24
C GLU A 488 14.54 18.87 71.88
N ALA A 489 13.96 20.05 71.67
CA ALA A 489 14.20 20.94 70.56
C ALA A 489 15.41 21.83 70.82
N ALA A 490 15.98 22.33 69.77
CA ALA A 490 16.50 23.72 69.60
C ALA A 490 17.83 23.75 68.83
N GLN A 491 17.76 24.43 67.78
CA GLN A 491 18.24 25.78 67.39
C GLN A 491 19.57 25.74 66.61
N ASP A 492 19.45 26.06 65.38
CA ASP A 492 19.90 27.27 64.67
C ASP A 492 21.35 27.74 64.94
N HIS A 493 22.17 27.70 63.91
CA HIS A 493 23.08 28.80 63.60
C HIS A 493 23.58 28.77 62.15
N THR A 494 23.31 29.89 61.54
CA THR A 494 23.72 30.43 60.26
C THR A 494 25.24 30.71 60.17
N VAL A 495 25.66 30.89 58.90
CA VAL A 495 26.58 31.91 58.31
C VAL A 495 27.98 31.43 57.95
N GLU A 496 28.26 31.65 56.74
CA GLU A 496 29.11 32.41 55.81
C GLU A 496 30.26 31.59 55.20
N ASP A 497 30.29 31.57 53.91
CA ASP A 497 30.93 32.43 52.86
C ASP A 497 32.45 32.37 52.84
N GLY A 498 33.02 32.15 51.71
CA GLY A 498 34.46 32.29 51.47
C GLY A 498 34.96 31.68 50.17
N SER A 499 34.70 32.42 49.10
CA SER A 499 35.46 32.53 47.85
C SER A 499 36.96 32.22 47.95
N ASN A 500 37.55 31.57 46.94
CA ASN A 500 38.43 32.22 45.97
C ASN A 500 39.20 31.19 45.10
N THR A 501 39.03 31.31 43.84
CA THR A 501 39.94 31.65 42.72
C THR A 501 41.21 30.84 42.46
N SER A 502 41.32 30.57 41.19
CA SER A 502 42.50 30.62 40.27
C SER A 502 43.44 29.42 40.32
N ASP A 503 43.99 28.96 39.30
CA ASP A 503 44.29 29.36 37.92
C ASP A 503 45.08 28.21 37.26
N SER A 504 44.86 28.07 35.98
CA SER A 504 45.84 27.93 34.92
C SER A 504 46.72 26.68 34.72
N ALA A 505 46.59 26.28 33.48
CA ALA A 505 47.61 26.02 32.47
C ALA A 505 48.00 24.57 32.19
N ASP A 506 47.62 24.15 31.03
CA ASP A 506 48.43 24.05 29.81
C ASP A 506 49.29 22.79 29.69
N GLY A 507 49.17 22.11 28.58
CA GLY A 507 50.12 21.04 28.21
C GLY A 507 49.61 20.11 27.11
N SER A 508 49.61 20.64 25.93
CA SER A 508 49.73 19.99 24.62
C SER A 508 50.35 18.60 24.59
N GLY A 509 49.83 17.75 23.70
CA GLY A 509 50.50 16.53 23.25
C GLY A 509 49.72 15.80 22.18
N GLN A 510 49.97 16.20 20.96
CA GLN A 510 49.63 15.54 19.70
C GLN A 510 50.34 14.20 19.57
N THR A 511 49.73 13.17 18.96
CA THR A 511 50.16 12.41 17.77
C THR A 511 49.28 11.20 17.54
N ASP A 512 48.70 11.18 16.37
CA ASP A 512 48.79 10.16 15.29
C ASP A 512 48.39 8.72 15.60
N GLY A 513 47.35 8.26 14.89
CA GLY A 513 47.57 7.58 13.64
C GLY A 513 46.99 6.19 13.60
N THR A 514 46.31 5.94 12.50
CA THR A 514 46.03 4.68 11.79
C THR A 514 44.77 3.89 12.20
N SER A 515 43.74 4.00 11.40
CA SER A 515 43.37 3.17 10.23
C SER A 515 43.49 1.64 10.43
N SER A 516 42.38 1.04 10.23
CA SER A 516 42.09 -0.24 9.53
C SER A 516 40.86 -0.89 10.18
N ASP A 517 39.96 -1.43 9.58
CA ASP A 517 39.61 -1.96 8.28
C ASP A 517 38.26 -2.65 8.49
N VAL A 518 37.38 -2.34 7.59
CA VAL A 518 36.14 -3.06 7.35
C VAL A 518 36.48 -4.46 6.87
N VAL A 519 35.92 -5.50 7.48
CA VAL A 519 35.81 -6.83 6.87
C VAL A 519 34.34 -7.16 6.69
N ILE A 520 33.94 -7.05 5.43
CA ILE A 520 32.76 -7.69 4.87
C ILE A 520 33.10 -9.18 4.74
N ILE A 521 32.25 -10.04 5.27
CA ILE A 521 32.19 -11.44 4.85
C ILE A 521 30.79 -11.67 4.29
N GLN A 522 30.75 -11.74 2.95
CA GLN A 522 29.77 -12.52 2.19
C GLN A 522 30.26 -13.96 2.18
N ASP A 523 29.36 -14.90 2.21
CA ASP A 523 29.28 -16.19 1.51
C ASP A 523 28.38 -17.15 2.29
N ASP A 524 27.67 -18.04 1.78
CA ASP A 524 27.22 -18.51 0.48
C ASP A 524 26.28 -19.68 0.77
N THR A 525 25.26 -19.74 -0.03
CA THR A 525 24.55 -20.94 -0.53
C THR A 525 24.76 -22.28 0.16
N TYR A 526 23.66 -22.94 0.52
CA TYR A 526 23.51 -24.37 0.31
C TYR A 526 22.14 -24.74 -0.23
N THR A 527 22.20 -25.32 -1.41
CA THR A 527 21.13 -25.95 -2.17
C THR A 527 20.86 -27.37 -1.69
N GLN A 528 19.59 -27.76 -1.74
CA GLN A 528 18.99 -29.06 -2.10
C GLN A 528 19.59 -30.34 -1.52
N ASP A 529 18.77 -31.21 -0.96
CA ASP A 529 18.21 -32.32 -1.73
C ASP A 529 17.15 -33.13 -0.98
N ALA A 530 16.35 -33.71 -1.80
CA ALA A 530 15.09 -34.40 -1.67
C ALA A 530 15.15 -35.77 -1.01
N SER A 531 13.94 -36.29 -0.86
CA SER A 531 13.48 -37.67 -0.71
C SER A 531 13.24 -38.12 0.74
N GLY A 532 12.14 -38.59 1.11
CA GLY A 532 11.10 -39.35 0.44
C GLY A 532 10.44 -40.23 1.49
N ASN A 533 9.16 -40.39 1.30
CA ASN A 533 8.41 -41.61 1.60
C ASN A 533 7.76 -41.79 2.98
N ASP A 534 6.45 -41.69 2.96
CA ASP A 534 5.44 -42.77 3.04
C ASP A 534 5.09 -43.32 4.43
N GLY A 535 3.81 -43.42 4.67
CA GLY A 535 3.28 -44.45 5.53
C GLY A 535 2.19 -44.02 6.51
N SER A 536 1.01 -43.77 5.99
CA SER A 536 -0.29 -44.40 6.38
C SER A 536 -0.68 -44.63 7.85
N ARG A 537 -1.90 -44.22 8.11
CA ARG A 537 -3.02 -44.95 8.76
C ARG A 537 -3.28 -44.69 10.24
N GLU A 538 -4.45 -44.22 10.39
CA GLU A 538 -5.76 -44.77 10.82
C GLU A 538 -6.07 -44.60 12.31
N ASP A 539 -7.23 -44.02 12.48
CA ASP A 539 -8.41 -44.38 13.28
C ASP A 539 -8.44 -43.96 14.76
N ALA A 540 -9.37 -43.16 15.11
CA ALA A 540 -10.80 -43.32 15.39
C ALA A 540 -11.15 -43.12 16.88
N ALA A 541 -12.34 -42.60 17.05
CA ALA A 541 -13.23 -42.61 18.22
C ALA A 541 -12.92 -41.56 19.32
N GLY A 542 -13.70 -40.59 19.61
CA GLY A 542 -15.18 -40.60 19.74
C GLY A 542 -15.57 -41.01 21.15
N TYR A 543 -15.87 -40.03 22.01
CA TYR A 543 -16.85 -40.26 23.09
C TYR A 543 -17.49 -38.94 23.53
N ASP A 544 -18.79 -38.94 23.29
CA ASP A 544 -19.85 -38.08 23.82
C ASP A 544 -20.15 -38.47 25.28
N THR A 545 -20.48 -37.53 26.17
CA THR A 545 -21.54 -37.61 27.17
C THR A 545 -21.66 -36.27 27.96
N THR A 546 -22.65 -35.53 27.65
CA THR A 546 -23.87 -35.11 28.41
C THR A 546 -23.81 -35.02 29.94
N GLN A 547 -24.31 -33.88 30.37
CA GLN A 547 -25.29 -33.59 31.45
C GLN A 547 -24.83 -33.15 32.84
N ASP A 548 -25.29 -31.94 33.07
CA ASP A 548 -26.06 -31.36 34.21
C ASP A 548 -25.44 -31.24 35.60
N SER A 549 -25.36 -30.02 36.08
CA SER A 549 -26.28 -29.52 37.12
C SER A 549 -25.93 -28.09 37.58
N ASP A 550 -26.99 -27.35 37.71
CA ASP A 550 -27.18 -26.00 38.26
C ASP A 550 -26.41 -25.64 39.53
N SER A 551 -25.89 -24.39 39.57
CA SER A 551 -26.05 -23.56 40.77
C SER A 551 -25.86 -22.09 40.44
N ASP A 552 -26.89 -21.32 40.68
CA ASP A 552 -27.00 -19.87 40.58
C ASP A 552 -25.92 -19.14 41.40
N SER A 553 -25.24 -18.17 40.75
CA SER A 553 -24.72 -17.00 41.43
C SER A 553 -24.82 -15.82 40.49
N GLU A 554 -25.66 -14.85 40.85
CA GLU A 554 -25.85 -13.57 40.18
C GLU A 554 -24.54 -12.78 40.20
N ASP A 555 -23.95 -12.60 39.01
CA ASP A 555 -22.86 -11.66 38.78
C ASP A 555 -23.39 -10.51 37.91
N VAL A 556 -23.38 -9.30 38.48
CA VAL A 556 -23.75 -8.06 37.75
C VAL A 556 -22.57 -7.63 36.88
N GLY A 557 -22.46 -8.25 35.73
CA GLY A 557 -21.51 -7.87 34.70
C GLY A 557 -22.05 -6.71 33.88
N ALA A 558 -21.26 -5.66 33.77
CA ALA A 558 -21.52 -4.55 32.85
C ALA A 558 -21.47 -5.06 31.40
N ASP A 559 -22.58 -4.91 30.68
CA ASP A 559 -22.72 -5.17 29.26
C ASP A 559 -21.81 -4.22 28.46
N TRP A 560 -20.73 -4.76 27.92
CA TRP A 560 -20.04 -4.20 26.78
C TRP A 560 -20.48 -4.97 25.53
N PRO A 561 -20.80 -4.30 24.40
CA PRO A 561 -21.19 -5.00 23.20
C PRO A 561 -19.97 -5.70 22.59
N THR A 562 -19.94 -7.00 22.67
CA THR A 562 -19.02 -7.84 21.89
C THR A 562 -19.40 -7.75 20.44
N GLN A 563 -18.67 -6.96 19.68
CA GLN A 563 -18.72 -7.01 18.22
C GLN A 563 -17.98 -8.30 17.81
N GLU A 564 -18.72 -9.26 17.26
CA GLU A 564 -18.10 -10.47 16.68
C GLU A 564 -17.15 -10.05 15.56
N TRP A 565 -15.89 -10.39 15.74
CA TRP A 565 -14.83 -10.14 14.77
C TRP A 565 -14.94 -11.17 13.62
N ASN A 566 -15.14 -10.69 12.36
CA ASN A 566 -15.30 -11.52 11.16
C ASN A 566 -14.05 -11.54 10.26
N GLY A 567 -12.85 -11.45 10.83
CA GLY A 567 -11.61 -11.56 10.10
C GLY A 567 -10.93 -12.93 10.25
N TYR A 568 -10.10 -13.32 9.25
CA TYR A 568 -9.21 -14.47 9.35
C TYR A 568 -7.80 -14.07 8.91
N VAL A 569 -6.81 -14.82 9.38
CA VAL A 569 -5.40 -14.63 8.99
C VAL A 569 -5.09 -15.64 7.88
N ASP A 570 -4.58 -15.18 6.73
CA ASP A 570 -4.18 -16.05 5.64
C ASP A 570 -2.81 -16.74 5.90
N GLU A 571 -2.39 -17.59 4.99
CA GLU A 571 -1.13 -18.35 5.08
C GLU A 571 0.15 -17.49 5.06
N ASN A 572 0.04 -16.18 4.75
CA ASN A 572 1.14 -15.21 4.75
C ASN A 572 1.09 -14.28 5.98
N GLY A 573 0.18 -14.53 6.93
CA GLY A 573 0.00 -13.70 8.12
C GLY A 573 -0.74 -12.37 7.87
N VAL A 574 -1.55 -12.29 6.80
CA VAL A 574 -2.35 -11.11 6.45
C VAL A 574 -3.78 -11.29 6.94
N ILE A 575 -4.29 -10.30 7.69
CA ILE A 575 -5.68 -10.30 8.16
C ILE A 575 -6.58 -9.83 7.03
N VAL A 576 -7.56 -10.65 6.68
CA VAL A 576 -8.61 -10.33 5.71
C VAL A 576 -9.91 -10.11 6.46
N VAL A 577 -10.49 -8.92 6.36
CA VAL A 577 -11.80 -8.56 6.92
C VAL A 577 -12.82 -8.58 5.78
N ASN A 578 -13.91 -9.35 5.91
CA ASN A 578 -15.00 -9.41 4.93
C ASN A 578 -16.05 -8.30 5.15
#